data_bdb5868970610b55507c42864ae167b6
#
_entry.id   bdb5868970610b55507c42864ae167b6
#
_cell.length_a   1.000
_cell.length_b   1.000
_cell.length_c   1.000
_cell.angle_alpha   90.00
_cell.angle_beta   90.00
_cell.angle_gamma   90.00
#
_symmetry.space_group_name_H-M   'P 1'
#
loop_
_entity.id
_entity.type
_entity.pdbx_description
1 polymer ?
#
loop_
_entity_poly.entity_id
_entity_poly.type
_entity_poly.pdbx_seq_one_letter_code
_entity_poly.pdbx_strand_id
1 'polypeptide(L)'
;VPSLKARRTLNTIAVAASLHLLSYPLEPLLQALALQFRGEVLELNRKVAEAVYREEAPRLPFRLEVLGPAPGRIYFTGAQAAALGKLAGGLRFQTYYPISPATDESVFLEAHTHLPGADVAVVQTEDEIAAVNMAVGAALAGAKAATATSGPGFSLMAEGLGFAGMIEAPLVVTLYQRGGPSTGMPTRTEQGDLMSAIRGGHGEYPRLVLASGDLLDAFLDAQKALAWAWRYQTVVVHLLDKFLASTGQV
;
A
#
# COMPACT_ATOMS: atom_id res chain seq x y z
N VAL A 1 -30.88 -10.29 16.37
CA VAL A 1 -29.60 -10.40 15.66
C VAL A 1 -29.85 -10.09 14.19
N PRO A 2 -29.19 -9.10 13.57
CA PRO A 2 -29.39 -8.84 12.14
C PRO A 2 -29.10 -10.11 11.34
N SER A 3 -29.91 -10.39 10.33
CA SER A 3 -29.70 -11.54 9.44
C SER A 3 -28.29 -11.44 8.80
N LEU A 4 -27.69 -12.57 8.41
CA LEU A 4 -26.40 -12.59 7.70
C LEU A 4 -26.38 -11.65 6.46
N LYS A 5 -27.55 -11.46 5.82
CA LYS A 5 -27.73 -10.51 4.71
C LYS A 5 -27.54 -9.04 5.16
N ALA A 6 -28.05 -8.67 6.33
CA ALA A 6 -27.90 -7.32 6.86
C ALA A 6 -26.43 -7.00 7.22
N ARG A 7 -25.65 -7.99 7.68
CA ARG A 7 -24.21 -7.78 7.96
C ARG A 7 -23.40 -7.46 6.70
N ARG A 8 -23.77 -8.02 5.55
CA ARG A 8 -23.06 -7.77 4.28
C ARG A 8 -23.25 -6.37 3.73
N THR A 9 -24.26 -5.62 4.19
CA THR A 9 -24.57 -4.27 3.70
C THR A 9 -24.31 -3.18 4.75
N LEU A 10 -23.78 -3.51 5.93
CA LEU A 10 -23.54 -2.53 7.00
C LEU A 10 -22.63 -1.38 6.54
N ASN A 11 -21.58 -1.68 5.79
CA ASN A 11 -20.69 -0.67 5.25
C ASN A 11 -21.42 0.28 4.28
N THR A 12 -22.27 -0.28 3.42
CA THR A 12 -23.08 0.53 2.49
C THR A 12 -24.08 1.40 3.24
N ILE A 13 -24.72 0.87 4.31
CA ILE A 13 -25.60 1.67 5.18
C ILE A 13 -24.83 2.83 5.80
N ALA A 14 -23.66 2.57 6.36
CA ALA A 14 -22.84 3.60 7.00
C ALA A 14 -22.42 4.69 6.02
N VAL A 15 -21.91 4.31 4.83
CA VAL A 15 -21.54 5.26 3.79
C VAL A 15 -22.75 6.06 3.29
N ALA A 16 -23.86 5.39 2.97
CA ALA A 16 -25.07 6.04 2.51
C ALA A 16 -25.62 7.03 3.56
N ALA A 17 -25.65 6.65 4.83
CA ALA A 17 -26.10 7.53 5.91
C ALA A 17 -25.18 8.74 6.07
N SER A 18 -23.86 8.55 6.02
CA SER A 18 -22.90 9.64 6.12
C SER A 18 -23.05 10.63 4.96
N LEU A 19 -23.17 10.13 3.73
CA LEU A 19 -23.37 10.97 2.56
C LEU A 19 -24.71 11.69 2.58
N HIS A 20 -25.78 11.02 3.01
CA HIS A 20 -27.12 11.60 3.13
C HIS A 20 -27.17 12.72 4.19
N LEU A 21 -26.54 12.52 5.35
CA LEU A 21 -26.38 13.53 6.39
C LEU A 21 -25.63 14.78 5.89
N LEU A 22 -24.66 14.60 5.01
CA LEU A 22 -23.88 15.66 4.39
C LEU A 22 -24.53 16.25 3.14
N SER A 23 -25.80 15.91 2.87
CA SER A 23 -26.57 16.35 1.69
C SER A 23 -25.89 16.04 0.34
N TYR A 24 -25.09 14.98 0.30
CA TYR A 24 -24.47 14.51 -0.94
C TYR A 24 -25.46 13.68 -1.76
N PRO A 25 -25.53 13.84 -3.10
CA PRO A 25 -26.50 13.11 -3.92
C PRO A 25 -26.23 11.60 -3.92
N LEU A 26 -27.31 10.81 -4.13
CA LEU A 26 -27.24 9.35 -4.15
C LEU A 26 -26.48 8.78 -5.37
N GLU A 27 -26.66 9.42 -6.52
CA GLU A 27 -26.19 8.88 -7.82
C GLU A 27 -24.68 8.52 -7.84
N PRO A 28 -23.75 9.35 -7.35
CA PRO A 28 -22.35 8.97 -7.30
C PRO A 28 -22.08 7.71 -6.46
N LEU A 29 -22.85 7.51 -5.37
CA LEU A 29 -22.74 6.28 -4.57
C LEU A 29 -23.18 5.05 -5.36
N LEU A 30 -24.31 5.15 -6.10
CA LEU A 30 -24.80 4.05 -6.94
C LEU A 30 -23.80 3.68 -8.04
N GLN A 31 -23.14 4.66 -8.63
CA GLN A 31 -22.08 4.44 -9.62
C GLN A 31 -20.87 3.74 -8.99
N ALA A 32 -20.42 4.20 -7.82
CA ALA A 32 -19.31 3.56 -7.09
C ALA A 32 -19.63 2.10 -6.71
N LEU A 33 -20.85 1.83 -6.26
CA LEU A 33 -21.32 0.46 -5.97
C LEU A 33 -21.30 -0.43 -7.22
N ALA A 34 -21.64 0.12 -8.40
CA ALA A 34 -21.60 -0.62 -9.66
C ALA A 34 -20.18 -0.93 -10.14
N LEU A 35 -19.17 -0.14 -9.74
CA LEU A 35 -17.76 -0.46 -9.98
C LEU A 35 -17.29 -1.61 -9.09
N GLN A 36 -17.74 -1.65 -7.84
CA GLN A 36 -17.27 -2.58 -6.82
C GLN A 36 -17.99 -3.94 -6.81
N PHE A 37 -19.30 -3.96 -7.10
CA PHE A 37 -20.14 -5.14 -6.97
C PHE A 37 -20.81 -5.54 -8.28
N ARG A 38 -21.28 -6.81 -8.36
CA ARG A 38 -22.00 -7.37 -9.50
C ARG A 38 -23.20 -8.19 -9.04
N GLY A 39 -24.16 -8.40 -9.94
CA GLY A 39 -25.31 -9.31 -9.73
C GLY A 39 -26.13 -8.98 -8.50
N GLU A 40 -26.58 -10.02 -7.79
CA GLU A 40 -27.46 -9.88 -6.60
C GLU A 40 -26.84 -9.02 -5.49
N VAL A 41 -25.51 -9.04 -5.33
CA VAL A 41 -24.81 -8.23 -4.32
C VAL A 41 -24.93 -6.76 -4.66
N LEU A 42 -24.79 -6.37 -5.92
CA LEU A 42 -24.99 -5.00 -6.36
C LEU A 42 -26.42 -4.54 -6.09
N GLU A 43 -27.42 -5.33 -6.51
CA GLU A 43 -28.84 -5.00 -6.33
C GLU A 43 -29.22 -4.85 -4.85
N LEU A 44 -28.68 -5.72 -3.99
CA LEU A 44 -28.90 -5.61 -2.56
C LEU A 44 -28.31 -4.31 -1.98
N ASN A 45 -27.10 -3.95 -2.36
CA ASN A 45 -26.44 -2.73 -1.90
C ASN A 45 -27.13 -1.47 -2.42
N ARG A 46 -27.60 -1.46 -3.69
CA ARG A 46 -28.41 -0.38 -4.25
C ARG A 46 -29.70 -0.14 -3.46
N LYS A 47 -30.49 -1.21 -3.23
CA LYS A 47 -31.75 -1.12 -2.46
C LYS A 47 -31.53 -0.58 -1.05
N VAL A 48 -30.43 -0.95 -0.42
CA VAL A 48 -30.10 -0.49 0.93
C VAL A 48 -29.69 0.99 0.90
N ALA A 49 -28.86 1.43 -0.05
CA ALA A 49 -28.51 2.84 -0.20
C ALA A 49 -29.73 3.73 -0.49
N GLU A 50 -30.60 3.29 -1.40
CA GLU A 50 -31.86 3.97 -1.70
C GLU A 50 -32.80 4.06 -0.50
N ALA A 51 -32.87 2.98 0.32
CA ALA A 51 -33.69 2.99 1.52
C ALA A 51 -33.20 4.00 2.56
N VAL A 52 -31.88 4.12 2.75
CA VAL A 52 -31.29 5.12 3.64
C VAL A 52 -31.63 6.56 3.17
N TYR A 53 -31.59 6.81 1.88
CA TYR A 53 -31.89 8.14 1.33
C TYR A 53 -33.39 8.50 1.34
N ARG A 54 -34.28 7.53 1.60
CA ARG A 54 -35.74 7.80 1.80
C ARG A 54 -36.05 8.24 3.23
N GLU A 55 -35.18 7.99 4.17
CA GLU A 55 -35.35 8.43 5.56
C GLU A 55 -35.11 9.93 5.68
N GLU A 56 -35.80 10.58 6.61
CA GLU A 56 -35.51 11.99 6.94
C GLU A 56 -34.17 12.09 7.64
N ALA A 57 -33.24 12.85 7.03
CA ALA A 57 -31.95 13.13 7.63
C ALA A 57 -31.98 14.46 8.39
N PRO A 58 -31.36 14.55 9.57
CA PRO A 58 -31.14 15.81 10.26
C PRO A 58 -30.37 16.77 9.34
N ARG A 59 -30.79 18.04 9.28
CA ARG A 59 -30.05 19.06 8.53
C ARG A 59 -28.80 19.47 9.29
N LEU A 60 -27.63 19.14 8.73
CA LEU A 60 -26.37 19.62 9.24
C LEU A 60 -26.06 21.03 8.70
N PRO A 61 -25.27 21.85 9.44
CA PRO A 61 -24.91 23.21 9.03
C PRO A 61 -23.91 23.23 7.87
N PHE A 62 -23.40 22.11 7.45
CA PHE A 62 -22.46 21.94 6.33
C PHE A 62 -22.90 20.81 5.43
N ARG A 63 -22.49 20.86 4.17
CA ARG A 63 -22.79 19.88 3.14
C ARG A 63 -21.56 19.65 2.26
N LEU A 64 -21.48 18.49 1.64
CA LEU A 64 -20.49 18.21 0.62
C LEU A 64 -20.97 18.72 -0.75
N GLU A 65 -20.09 19.40 -1.46
CA GLU A 65 -20.33 19.78 -2.85
C GLU A 65 -19.92 18.62 -3.78
N VAL A 66 -20.72 18.41 -4.83
CA VAL A 66 -20.35 17.49 -5.90
C VAL A 66 -19.35 18.22 -6.80
N LEU A 67 -18.11 17.85 -6.71
CA LEU A 67 -17.11 18.32 -7.65
C LEU A 67 -17.29 17.59 -8.99
N GLY A 68 -17.22 18.33 -10.09
CA GLY A 68 -17.25 17.74 -11.42
C GLY A 68 -16.04 16.84 -11.71
N PRO A 69 -16.06 16.10 -12.83
CA PRO A 69 -14.91 15.30 -13.24
C PRO A 69 -13.65 16.17 -13.31
N ALA A 70 -12.55 15.64 -12.77
CA ALA A 70 -11.24 16.30 -12.83
C ALA A 70 -10.34 15.51 -13.81
N PRO A 71 -10.45 15.76 -15.13
CA PRO A 71 -9.68 15.01 -16.12
C PRO A 71 -8.18 15.19 -15.90
N GLY A 72 -7.43 14.12 -16.04
CA GLY A 72 -5.99 14.10 -15.79
C GLY A 72 -5.59 13.96 -14.33
N ARG A 73 -6.54 13.86 -13.42
CA ARG A 73 -6.28 13.53 -12.01
C ARG A 73 -6.58 12.06 -11.74
N ILE A 74 -5.76 11.45 -10.91
CA ILE A 74 -5.89 10.06 -10.52
C ILE A 74 -5.83 9.99 -9.00
N TYR A 75 -6.73 9.22 -8.41
CA TYR A 75 -6.74 8.98 -6.97
C TYR A 75 -5.81 7.82 -6.64
N PHE A 76 -4.81 8.07 -5.79
CA PHE A 76 -3.88 7.06 -5.30
C PHE A 76 -3.68 7.14 -3.79
N THR A 77 -3.29 6.01 -3.21
CA THR A 77 -2.69 5.96 -1.87
C THR A 77 -1.17 5.98 -1.96
N GLY A 78 -0.48 6.26 -0.84
CA GLY A 78 0.99 6.23 -0.81
C GLY A 78 1.57 4.86 -1.15
N ALA A 79 0.91 3.77 -0.73
CA ALA A 79 1.33 2.40 -1.10
C ALA A 79 1.22 2.17 -2.62
N GLN A 80 0.16 2.64 -3.25
CA GLN A 80 -0.02 2.55 -4.70
C GLN A 80 0.97 3.45 -5.46
N ALA A 81 1.27 4.64 -4.92
CA ALA A 81 2.27 5.54 -5.48
C ALA A 81 3.66 4.90 -5.47
N ALA A 82 4.07 4.28 -4.35
CA ALA A 82 5.33 3.54 -4.25
C ALA A 82 5.38 2.36 -5.24
N ALA A 83 4.30 1.59 -5.36
CA ALA A 83 4.18 0.49 -6.32
C ALA A 83 4.38 0.96 -7.77
N LEU A 84 3.69 2.04 -8.18
CA LEU A 84 3.84 2.63 -9.51
C LEU A 84 5.23 3.20 -9.74
N GLY A 85 5.81 3.83 -8.72
CA GLY A 85 7.19 4.31 -8.76
C GLY A 85 8.18 3.17 -9.02
N LYS A 86 8.00 2.03 -8.36
CA LYS A 86 8.80 0.82 -8.61
C LYS A 86 8.64 0.31 -10.05
N LEU A 87 7.42 0.23 -10.58
CA LEU A 87 7.18 -0.15 -11.96
C LEU A 87 7.89 0.80 -12.95
N ALA A 88 7.72 2.10 -12.74
CA ALA A 88 8.38 3.13 -13.55
C ALA A 88 9.93 3.09 -13.40
N GLY A 89 10.45 2.67 -12.24
CA GLY A 89 11.86 2.42 -11.98
C GLY A 89 12.40 1.14 -12.60
N GLY A 90 11.53 0.34 -13.21
CA GLY A 90 11.87 -0.90 -13.90
C GLY A 90 11.98 -2.12 -12.98
N LEU A 91 11.20 -2.16 -11.90
CA LEU A 91 11.06 -3.36 -11.06
C LEU A 91 10.74 -4.60 -11.91
N ARG A 92 11.38 -5.74 -11.62
CA ARG A 92 11.17 -7.01 -12.28
C ARG A 92 10.75 -8.13 -11.33
N PHE A 93 11.06 -7.99 -10.05
CA PHE A 93 10.77 -9.00 -9.06
C PHE A 93 10.40 -8.37 -7.72
N GLN A 94 9.22 -8.68 -7.21
CA GLN A 94 8.74 -8.25 -5.89
C GLN A 94 8.41 -9.47 -5.06
N THR A 95 8.92 -9.52 -3.85
CA THR A 95 8.50 -10.50 -2.84
C THR A 95 7.80 -9.82 -1.69
N TYR A 96 6.95 -10.55 -0.99
CA TYR A 96 6.35 -10.05 0.25
C TYR A 96 5.76 -11.18 1.09
N TYR A 97 5.71 -10.98 2.39
CA TYR A 97 4.82 -11.69 3.30
C TYR A 97 3.75 -10.71 3.78
N PRO A 98 2.46 -11.09 3.80
CA PRO A 98 1.37 -10.18 4.12
C PRO A 98 1.48 -9.58 5.51
N ILE A 99 1.68 -8.26 5.58
CA ILE A 99 1.71 -7.49 6.81
C ILE A 99 1.18 -6.07 6.55
N SER A 100 0.27 -5.57 7.40
CA SER A 100 -0.27 -4.20 7.26
C SER A 100 0.77 -3.14 7.63
N PRO A 101 0.87 -2.03 6.86
CA PRO A 101 0.15 -1.71 5.63
C PRO A 101 0.89 -2.13 4.34
N ALA A 102 2.04 -2.80 4.44
CA ALA A 102 2.90 -3.15 3.31
C ALA A 102 2.24 -4.04 2.25
N THR A 103 1.25 -4.85 2.64
CA THR A 103 0.51 -5.73 1.73
C THR A 103 -0.15 -4.95 0.59
N ASP A 104 -0.63 -3.73 0.84
CA ASP A 104 -1.35 -2.92 -0.15
C ASP A 104 -0.48 -2.60 -1.38
N GLU A 105 0.83 -2.40 -1.20
CA GLU A 105 1.79 -2.19 -2.29
C GLU A 105 1.88 -3.44 -3.18
N SER A 106 2.12 -4.60 -2.58
CA SER A 106 2.36 -5.83 -3.32
C SER A 106 1.10 -6.36 -4.00
N VAL A 107 -0.05 -6.27 -3.36
CA VAL A 107 -1.35 -6.62 -3.96
C VAL A 107 -1.69 -5.68 -5.13
N PHE A 108 -1.34 -4.40 -5.01
CA PHE A 108 -1.50 -3.48 -6.14
C PHE A 108 -0.61 -3.90 -7.32
N LEU A 109 0.64 -4.26 -7.09
CA LEU A 109 1.54 -4.79 -8.13
C LEU A 109 0.98 -6.05 -8.79
N GLU A 110 0.51 -7.03 -7.99
CA GLU A 110 -0.11 -8.26 -8.52
C GLU A 110 -1.29 -7.98 -9.46
N ALA A 111 -2.15 -7.03 -9.07
CA ALA A 111 -3.31 -6.66 -9.87
C ALA A 111 -2.95 -5.92 -11.18
N HIS A 112 -1.74 -5.37 -11.28
CA HIS A 112 -1.33 -4.49 -12.38
C HIS A 112 -0.14 -5.01 -13.20
N THR A 113 0.19 -6.30 -13.10
CA THR A 113 1.25 -6.95 -13.91
C THR A 113 0.98 -6.91 -15.41
N HIS A 114 -0.27 -6.65 -15.81
CA HIS A 114 -0.71 -6.53 -17.20
C HIS A 114 -0.49 -5.15 -17.82
N LEU A 115 -0.09 -4.15 -17.05
CA LEU A 115 0.16 -2.81 -17.59
C LEU A 115 1.34 -2.82 -18.58
N PRO A 116 1.29 -2.04 -19.66
CA PRO A 116 2.40 -1.94 -20.59
C PRO A 116 3.71 -1.56 -19.87
N GLY A 117 4.74 -2.37 -20.01
CA GLY A 117 6.04 -2.18 -19.34
C GLY A 117 6.11 -2.69 -17.90
N ALA A 118 5.02 -3.15 -17.31
CA ALA A 118 4.98 -3.79 -15.99
C ALA A 118 5.31 -5.29 -16.07
N ASP A 119 6.45 -5.64 -16.65
CA ASP A 119 6.94 -7.02 -16.71
C ASP A 119 7.57 -7.40 -15.37
N VAL A 120 6.73 -7.63 -14.36
CA VAL A 120 7.12 -7.90 -12.97
C VAL A 120 6.50 -9.21 -12.48
N ALA A 121 7.34 -10.05 -11.87
CA ALA A 121 6.88 -11.20 -11.10
C ALA A 121 6.69 -10.79 -9.63
N VAL A 122 5.50 -11.04 -9.08
CA VAL A 122 5.18 -10.77 -7.68
C VAL A 122 4.93 -12.09 -6.97
N VAL A 123 5.63 -12.32 -5.85
CA VAL A 123 5.60 -13.60 -5.13
C VAL A 123 5.27 -13.38 -3.67
N GLN A 124 4.14 -13.89 -3.22
CA GLN A 124 3.85 -14.04 -1.80
C GLN A 124 4.64 -15.22 -1.23
N THR A 125 5.39 -14.98 -0.16
CA THR A 125 6.25 -15.97 0.47
C THR A 125 5.63 -16.53 1.76
N GLU A 126 6.28 -17.55 2.33
CA GLU A 126 5.86 -18.17 3.60
C GLU A 126 6.09 -17.26 4.81
N ASP A 127 7.18 -16.47 4.77
CA ASP A 127 7.55 -15.49 5.80
C ASP A 127 8.47 -14.41 5.24
N GLU A 128 8.89 -13.46 6.07
CA GLU A 128 9.76 -12.36 5.68
C GLU A 128 11.20 -12.79 5.43
N ILE A 129 11.67 -13.87 6.08
CA ILE A 129 13.01 -14.42 5.84
C ILE A 129 13.08 -14.98 4.42
N ALA A 130 12.07 -15.74 4.02
CA ALA A 130 11.94 -16.22 2.64
C ALA A 130 11.82 -15.05 1.65
N ALA A 131 11.04 -14.02 1.99
CA ALA A 131 10.86 -12.86 1.12
C ALA A 131 12.17 -12.15 0.81
N VAL A 132 12.96 -11.79 1.82
CA VAL A 132 14.23 -11.07 1.61
C VAL A 132 15.23 -11.93 0.85
N ASN A 133 15.39 -13.21 1.19
CA ASN A 133 16.38 -14.08 0.54
C ASN A 133 16.01 -14.41 -0.91
N MET A 134 14.73 -14.56 -1.23
CA MET A 134 14.26 -14.73 -2.60
C MET A 134 14.52 -13.47 -3.45
N ALA A 135 14.29 -12.27 -2.87
CA ALA A 135 14.60 -11.01 -3.53
C ALA A 135 16.11 -10.82 -3.76
N VAL A 136 16.95 -11.24 -2.80
CA VAL A 136 18.42 -11.26 -2.96
C VAL A 136 18.82 -12.18 -4.11
N GLY A 137 18.27 -13.39 -4.17
CA GLY A 137 18.52 -14.33 -5.27
C GLY A 137 18.13 -13.76 -6.64
N ALA A 138 16.99 -13.08 -6.73
CA ALA A 138 16.56 -12.41 -7.97
C ALA A 138 17.51 -11.25 -8.35
N ALA A 139 17.97 -10.47 -7.37
CA ALA A 139 18.93 -9.39 -7.61
C ALA A 139 20.25 -9.93 -8.17
N LEU A 140 20.78 -11.02 -7.59
CA LEU A 140 21.97 -11.71 -8.09
C LEU A 140 21.78 -12.28 -9.51
N ALA A 141 20.57 -12.68 -9.86
CA ALA A 141 20.23 -13.13 -11.22
C ALA A 141 20.09 -11.97 -12.22
N GLY A 142 20.29 -10.72 -11.78
CA GLY A 142 20.22 -9.53 -12.63
C GLY A 142 18.86 -8.85 -12.71
N ALA A 143 17.90 -9.24 -11.87
CA ALA A 143 16.60 -8.58 -11.82
C ALA A 143 16.63 -7.36 -10.88
N LYS A 144 15.97 -6.27 -11.25
CA LYS A 144 15.64 -5.21 -10.28
C LYS A 144 14.63 -5.78 -9.30
N ALA A 145 15.08 -6.09 -8.08
CA ALA A 145 14.32 -6.79 -7.07
C ALA A 145 13.98 -5.89 -5.88
N ALA A 146 12.81 -6.12 -5.29
CA ALA A 146 12.38 -5.46 -4.08
C ALA A 146 11.53 -6.38 -3.20
N THR A 147 11.41 -5.99 -1.94
CA THR A 147 10.45 -6.55 -0.99
C THR A 147 9.76 -5.43 -0.22
N ALA A 148 8.59 -5.72 0.34
CA ALA A 148 7.85 -4.77 1.15
C ALA A 148 7.46 -5.41 2.48
N THR A 149 7.64 -4.68 3.58
CA THR A 149 7.34 -5.16 4.93
C THR A 149 7.03 -4.00 5.89
N SER A 150 6.77 -4.31 7.15
CA SER A 150 6.65 -3.37 8.26
C SER A 150 7.72 -3.68 9.33
N GLY A 151 7.77 -2.91 10.40
CA GLY A 151 8.80 -3.03 11.45
C GLY A 151 9.08 -4.45 11.93
N PRO A 152 8.07 -5.26 12.30
CA PRO A 152 8.28 -6.64 12.73
C PRO A 152 8.97 -7.51 11.68
N GLY A 153 8.51 -7.42 10.43
CA GLY A 153 9.10 -8.20 9.35
C GLY A 153 10.49 -7.71 8.97
N PHE A 154 10.75 -6.39 9.04
CA PHE A 154 12.09 -5.85 8.84
C PHE A 154 13.10 -6.41 9.85
N SER A 155 12.66 -6.61 11.09
CA SER A 155 13.49 -7.26 12.12
C SER A 155 13.84 -8.71 11.75
N LEU A 156 12.93 -9.46 11.14
CA LEU A 156 13.17 -10.81 10.64
C LEU A 156 14.09 -10.84 9.41
N MET A 157 14.09 -9.78 8.62
CA MET A 157 14.94 -9.65 7.43
C MET A 157 16.40 -9.26 7.75
N ALA A 158 16.70 -8.89 8.98
CA ALA A 158 17.98 -8.26 9.34
C ALA A 158 19.23 -9.05 8.90
N GLU A 159 19.23 -10.37 9.03
CA GLU A 159 20.34 -11.23 8.58
C GLU A 159 20.44 -11.26 7.05
N GLY A 160 19.31 -11.47 6.35
CA GLY A 160 19.27 -11.45 4.88
C GLY A 160 19.71 -10.11 4.28
N LEU A 161 19.42 -8.98 4.95
CA LEU A 161 19.91 -7.66 4.55
C LEU A 161 21.42 -7.53 4.75
N GLY A 162 21.95 -8.07 5.85
CA GLY A 162 23.40 -8.17 6.09
C GLY A 162 24.09 -9.01 5.01
N PHE A 163 23.50 -10.15 4.65
CA PHE A 163 23.99 -10.98 3.55
C PHE A 163 23.98 -10.22 2.22
N ALA A 164 22.86 -9.54 1.89
CA ALA A 164 22.78 -8.71 0.69
C ALA A 164 23.91 -7.65 0.65
N GLY A 165 24.20 -7.01 1.78
CA GLY A 165 25.29 -6.06 1.90
C GLY A 165 26.67 -6.68 1.68
N MET A 166 26.90 -7.87 2.20
CA MET A 166 28.17 -8.60 2.05
C MET A 166 28.48 -9.03 0.63
N ILE A 167 27.45 -9.36 -0.14
CA ILE A 167 27.59 -9.82 -1.53
C ILE A 167 27.28 -8.74 -2.56
N GLU A 168 27.11 -7.49 -2.09
CA GLU A 168 26.81 -6.31 -2.94
C GLU A 168 25.55 -6.49 -3.81
N ALA A 169 24.52 -7.19 -3.27
CA ALA A 169 23.28 -7.40 -3.99
C ALA A 169 22.40 -6.13 -4.00
N PRO A 170 22.00 -5.62 -5.17
CA PRO A 170 21.17 -4.42 -5.29
C PRO A 170 19.71 -4.70 -4.91
N LEU A 171 19.33 -4.41 -3.67
CA LEU A 171 18.01 -4.73 -3.14
C LEU A 171 17.30 -3.48 -2.62
N VAL A 172 16.00 -3.36 -2.91
CA VAL A 172 15.13 -2.35 -2.29
C VAL A 172 14.20 -3.01 -1.28
N VAL A 173 14.13 -2.45 -0.08
CA VAL A 173 13.14 -2.82 0.94
C VAL A 173 12.23 -1.62 1.21
N THR A 174 10.95 -1.72 0.90
CA THR A 174 9.99 -0.73 1.37
C THR A 174 9.58 -1.08 2.79
N LEU A 175 9.92 -0.19 3.73
CA LEU A 175 9.60 -0.34 5.14
C LEU A 175 8.47 0.60 5.52
N TYR A 176 7.30 0.03 5.74
CA TYR A 176 6.10 0.73 6.18
C TYR A 176 6.04 0.79 7.70
N GLN A 177 6.34 1.95 8.25
CA GLN A 177 6.33 2.18 9.69
C GLN A 177 4.91 2.18 10.26
N ARG A 178 4.72 1.55 11.40
CA ARG A 178 3.46 1.50 12.15
C ARG A 178 3.74 1.42 13.64
N GLY A 179 2.71 1.59 14.48
CA GLY A 179 2.87 1.50 15.94
C GLY A 179 3.50 0.18 16.38
N GLY A 180 4.62 0.27 17.09
CA GLY A 180 5.38 -0.82 17.69
C GLY A 180 5.21 -0.86 19.21
N PRO A 181 6.04 -1.65 19.97
CA PRO A 181 6.97 -2.69 19.47
C PRO A 181 6.29 -4.01 19.10
N SER A 182 7.07 -4.97 18.55
CA SER A 182 6.62 -6.30 18.11
C SER A 182 5.52 -6.19 17.05
N THR A 183 4.49 -7.04 17.07
CA THR A 183 3.34 -6.94 16.17
C THR A 183 2.63 -5.57 16.30
N GLY A 184 2.66 -4.98 17.48
CA GLY A 184 2.26 -3.62 17.74
C GLY A 184 0.80 -3.31 17.43
N MET A 185 0.59 -2.14 16.83
CA MET A 185 -0.72 -1.62 16.45
C MET A 185 -0.80 -1.42 14.92
N PRO A 186 -1.17 -2.47 14.14
CA PRO A 186 -1.09 -2.46 12.67
C PRO A 186 -1.85 -1.32 11.98
N THR A 187 -2.86 -0.78 12.65
CA THR A 187 -3.73 0.28 12.12
C THR A 187 -3.39 1.66 12.65
N ARG A 188 -2.34 1.80 13.48
CA ARG A 188 -1.91 3.07 14.07
C ARG A 188 -0.63 3.55 13.39
N THR A 189 -0.58 4.86 13.14
CA THR A 189 0.60 5.49 12.57
C THR A 189 1.67 5.72 13.63
N GLU A 190 2.91 5.49 13.28
CA GLU A 190 4.10 5.84 14.05
C GLU A 190 5.30 5.91 13.09
N GLN A 191 6.35 6.65 13.46
CA GLN A 191 7.61 6.74 12.73
C GLN A 191 8.77 6.32 13.63
N GLY A 192 8.71 5.07 14.15
CA GLY A 192 9.67 4.53 15.12
C GLY A 192 10.83 3.73 14.52
N ASP A 193 10.80 3.40 13.22
CA ASP A 193 11.69 2.41 12.63
C ASP A 193 12.96 2.98 11.98
N LEU A 194 13.18 4.30 12.01
CA LEU A 194 14.34 4.94 11.36
C LEU A 194 15.68 4.37 11.84
N MET A 195 15.85 4.19 13.14
CA MET A 195 17.10 3.65 13.67
C MET A 195 17.30 2.19 13.29
N SER A 196 16.21 1.39 13.21
CA SER A 196 16.26 0.03 12.68
C SER A 196 16.65 0.01 11.20
N ALA A 197 16.12 0.93 10.39
CA ALA A 197 16.49 1.07 8.99
C ALA A 197 17.96 1.42 8.80
N ILE A 198 18.51 2.30 9.65
CA ILE A 198 19.90 2.75 9.55
C ILE A 198 20.86 1.72 10.14
N ARG A 199 20.51 1.05 11.25
CA ARG A 199 21.44 0.25 12.06
C ARG A 199 20.99 -1.18 12.33
N GLY A 200 19.82 -1.60 11.83
CA GLY A 200 19.30 -2.96 12.07
C GLY A 200 20.25 -4.04 11.54
N GLY A 201 20.40 -5.12 12.31
CA GLY A 201 21.31 -6.23 12.01
C GLY A 201 22.58 -6.18 12.83
N HIS A 202 23.47 -7.17 12.62
CA HIS A 202 24.78 -7.24 13.22
C HIS A 202 25.86 -6.88 12.19
N GLY A 203 26.98 -6.38 12.67
CA GLY A 203 28.05 -5.88 11.81
C GLY A 203 27.68 -4.59 11.05
N GLU A 204 28.59 -4.11 10.24
CA GLU A 204 28.43 -2.88 9.47
C GLU A 204 28.51 -3.17 7.98
N TYR A 205 27.58 -2.63 7.23
CA TYR A 205 27.58 -2.62 5.76
C TYR A 205 26.90 -1.34 5.25
N PRO A 206 27.29 -0.84 4.07
CA PRO A 206 26.67 0.35 3.52
C PRO A 206 25.22 0.08 3.17
N ARG A 207 24.33 0.98 3.56
CA ARG A 207 22.92 1.00 3.15
C ARG A 207 22.46 2.45 2.96
N LEU A 208 21.51 2.65 2.08
CA LEU A 208 20.89 3.94 1.86
C LEU A 208 19.47 3.93 2.45
N VAL A 209 19.06 5.03 3.04
CA VAL A 209 17.71 5.18 3.59
C VAL A 209 17.07 6.41 2.97
N LEU A 210 15.92 6.24 2.34
CA LEU A 210 15.07 7.30 1.80
C LEU A 210 13.78 7.34 2.61
N ALA A 211 13.23 8.52 2.86
CA ALA A 211 11.95 8.68 3.55
C ALA A 211 11.07 9.66 2.77
N SER A 212 9.92 9.20 2.34
CA SER A 212 8.97 10.00 1.57
C SER A 212 8.01 10.76 2.46
N GLY A 213 7.76 12.04 2.15
CA GLY A 213 6.88 12.92 2.89
C GLY A 213 5.44 13.00 2.32
N ASP A 214 5.27 12.73 1.04
CA ASP A 214 3.98 12.77 0.35
C ASP A 214 3.88 11.70 -0.76
N LEU A 215 2.77 11.72 -1.53
CA LEU A 215 2.53 10.74 -2.59
C LEU A 215 3.49 10.87 -3.76
N LEU A 216 3.86 12.10 -4.11
CA LEU A 216 4.82 12.36 -5.19
C LEU A 216 6.21 11.87 -4.79
N ASP A 217 6.62 12.15 -3.56
CA ASP A 217 7.86 11.61 -3.00
C ASP A 217 7.84 10.08 -2.99
N ALA A 218 6.73 9.45 -2.56
CA ALA A 218 6.60 7.99 -2.56
C ALA A 218 6.82 7.38 -3.95
N PHE A 219 6.30 8.03 -4.99
CA PHE A 219 6.50 7.61 -6.38
C PHE A 219 7.94 7.84 -6.86
N LEU A 220 8.50 9.03 -6.64
CA LEU A 220 9.84 9.40 -7.12
C LEU A 220 10.95 8.69 -6.35
N ASP A 221 10.80 8.55 -5.03
CA ASP A 221 11.79 7.88 -4.20
C ASP A 221 11.81 6.36 -4.42
N ALA A 222 10.68 5.74 -4.77
CA ALA A 222 10.66 4.35 -5.19
C ALA A 222 11.49 4.10 -6.46
N GLN A 223 11.41 5.00 -7.45
CA GLN A 223 12.27 4.95 -8.64
C GLN A 223 13.74 5.16 -8.27
N LYS A 224 14.01 6.19 -7.46
CA LYS A 224 15.33 6.54 -6.98
C LYS A 224 15.96 5.40 -6.17
N ALA A 225 15.18 4.73 -5.31
CA ALA A 225 15.63 3.59 -4.53
C ALA A 225 16.13 2.45 -5.43
N LEU A 226 15.39 2.07 -6.48
CA LEU A 226 15.83 1.07 -7.44
C LEU A 226 17.08 1.50 -8.21
N ALA A 227 17.13 2.77 -8.66
CA ALA A 227 18.29 3.31 -9.36
C ALA A 227 19.54 3.33 -8.47
N TRP A 228 19.40 3.70 -7.20
CA TRP A 228 20.51 3.76 -6.26
C TRP A 228 20.98 2.38 -5.82
N ALA A 229 20.06 1.42 -5.57
CA ALA A 229 20.45 0.05 -5.28
C ALA A 229 21.38 -0.50 -6.38
N TRP A 230 20.99 -0.31 -7.63
CA TRP A 230 21.79 -0.75 -8.79
C TRP A 230 23.08 0.05 -9.00
N ARG A 231 23.03 1.36 -8.80
CA ARG A 231 24.22 2.22 -8.97
C ARG A 231 25.30 1.93 -7.94
N TYR A 232 24.87 1.70 -6.68
CA TYR A 232 25.80 1.55 -5.56
C TYR A 232 25.99 0.11 -5.12
N GLN A 233 25.29 -0.84 -5.76
CA GLN A 233 25.33 -2.28 -5.47
C GLN A 233 25.13 -2.53 -3.96
N THR A 234 24.03 -2.02 -3.41
CA THR A 234 23.75 -2.10 -1.98
C THR A 234 22.25 -2.11 -1.68
N VAL A 235 21.93 -2.36 -0.41
CA VAL A 235 20.57 -2.29 0.09
C VAL A 235 20.10 -0.84 0.19
N VAL A 236 18.91 -0.57 -0.33
CA VAL A 236 18.21 0.70 -0.13
C VAL A 236 16.92 0.44 0.64
N VAL A 237 16.74 1.10 1.77
CA VAL A 237 15.50 1.07 2.56
C VAL A 237 14.68 2.31 2.23
N HIS A 238 13.48 2.10 1.71
CA HIS A 238 12.52 3.15 1.40
C HIS A 238 11.48 3.20 2.52
N LEU A 239 11.53 4.24 3.35
CA LEU A 239 10.63 4.43 4.50
C LEU A 239 9.36 5.17 4.08
N LEU A 240 8.23 4.57 4.41
CA LEU A 240 6.92 5.21 4.46
C LEU A 240 6.30 4.96 5.83
N ASP A 241 5.29 5.74 6.20
CA ASP A 241 4.51 5.43 7.39
C ASP A 241 3.08 4.95 7.05
N LYS A 242 2.38 4.45 8.06
CA LYS A 242 1.00 3.95 7.91
C LYS A 242 0.04 5.05 7.43
N PHE A 243 0.25 6.31 7.85
CA PHE A 243 -0.61 7.41 7.44
C PHE A 243 -0.45 7.65 5.94
N LEU A 244 0.78 7.87 5.46
CA LEU A 244 1.06 8.08 4.04
C LEU A 244 0.60 6.88 3.19
N ALA A 245 0.94 5.65 3.65
CA ALA A 245 0.58 4.42 2.92
C ALA A 245 -0.92 4.32 2.61
N SER A 246 -1.78 4.76 3.55
CA SER A 246 -3.24 4.61 3.46
C SER A 246 -3.99 5.89 3.10
N THR A 247 -3.31 7.04 3.09
CA THR A 247 -3.92 8.31 2.69
C THR A 247 -4.06 8.37 1.19
N GLY A 248 -5.30 8.58 0.75
CA GLY A 248 -5.60 8.81 -0.66
C GLY A 248 -5.62 10.30 -1.00
N GLN A 249 -5.02 10.64 -2.12
CA GLN A 249 -5.03 12.00 -2.69
C GLN A 249 -5.31 11.93 -4.20
N VAL A 250 -5.71 13.08 -4.76
CA VAL A 250 -6.05 13.24 -6.18
C VAL A 250 -5.05 14.18 -6.83
#